data_83ea26aa180aee7a6576b8ff025a9518
#
_entry.id   83ea26aa180aee7a6576b8ff025a9518
#
_cell.length_a   1.000
_cell.length_b   1.000
_cell.length_c   1.000
_cell.angle_alpha   90.00
_cell.angle_beta   90.00
_cell.angle_gamma   90.00
#
_symmetry.space_group_name_H-M   'P 1'
#
loop_
_entity.id
_entity.type
_entity.pdbx_description
1 polymer ?
#
loop_
_entity_poly.entity_id
_entity_poly.type
_entity_poly.pdbx_seq_one_letter_code
_entity_poly.pdbx_strand_id
1 'polypeptide(L)'
;MSERILIIDDEEHLRRMMRLTLEVAGYEVVEAKDGTEGLSLYGDGASFAVVVLDQRMPGIDGLETLRQLKSRNANASVVMATAYASIELAVDAMKLGATDFVRKPMTPETLRNAVTAALSKASVQPASPTPGQPLIQTVTMNGFTILDDEETARLEARQRRFIVISPDGRQSDVLIEISIEAIGYVQRMTGRRLTADSSFWTSQARRLLSDFLWNEGKVPPIRRLILENLDPGDIPVAARWRVEGVTTN
;
A
#
# COMPACT_ATOMS: atom_id res chain seq x y z
N MET A 1 -19.63 0.10 -22.72
CA MET A 1 -18.47 -0.65 -23.25
C MET A 1 -17.88 -1.37 -22.06
N SER A 2 -17.55 -2.65 -22.18
CA SER A 2 -16.91 -3.39 -21.08
C SER A 2 -15.46 -2.91 -20.94
N GLU A 3 -15.00 -2.75 -19.70
CA GLU A 3 -13.63 -2.32 -19.44
C GLU A 3 -12.65 -3.47 -19.68
N ARG A 4 -11.50 -3.15 -20.27
CA ARG A 4 -10.48 -4.13 -20.62
C ARG A 4 -9.45 -4.25 -19.52
N ILE A 5 -9.16 -5.48 -19.12
CA ILE A 5 -8.17 -5.80 -18.10
C ILE A 5 -7.09 -6.68 -18.68
N LEU A 6 -5.82 -6.33 -18.45
CA LEU A 6 -4.68 -7.15 -18.81
C LEU A 6 -4.19 -7.91 -17.57
N ILE A 7 -4.06 -9.23 -17.68
CA ILE A 7 -3.46 -10.08 -16.63
C ILE A 7 -2.08 -10.53 -17.12
N ILE A 8 -1.06 -10.27 -16.33
CA ILE A 8 0.33 -10.67 -16.60
C ILE A 8 0.79 -11.55 -15.43
N ASP A 9 0.93 -12.85 -15.68
CA ASP A 9 1.26 -13.84 -14.63
C ASP A 9 1.83 -15.09 -15.33
N ASP A 10 2.90 -15.71 -14.83
CA ASP A 10 3.49 -16.89 -15.47
C ASP A 10 2.73 -18.19 -15.13
N GLU A 11 1.95 -18.20 -14.05
CA GLU A 11 1.18 -19.36 -13.61
C GLU A 11 -0.15 -19.49 -14.38
N GLU A 12 -0.23 -20.42 -15.34
CA GLU A 12 -1.42 -20.62 -16.21
C GLU A 12 -2.71 -20.83 -15.40
N HIS A 13 -2.64 -21.61 -14.32
CA HIS A 13 -3.83 -21.88 -13.49
C HIS A 13 -4.36 -20.63 -12.82
N LEU A 14 -3.48 -19.77 -12.33
CA LEU A 14 -3.85 -18.50 -11.72
C LEU A 14 -4.39 -17.52 -12.75
N ARG A 15 -3.74 -17.39 -13.91
CA ARG A 15 -4.26 -16.57 -15.01
C ARG A 15 -5.69 -16.98 -15.36
N ARG A 16 -5.91 -18.29 -15.57
CA ARG A 16 -7.23 -18.82 -15.90
C ARG A 16 -8.28 -18.53 -14.83
N MET A 17 -7.93 -18.70 -13.55
CA MET A 17 -8.82 -18.39 -12.42
C MET A 17 -9.16 -16.90 -12.40
N MET A 18 -8.14 -16.02 -12.53
CA MET A 18 -8.32 -14.57 -12.56
C MET A 18 -9.19 -14.13 -13.73
N ARG A 19 -8.92 -14.67 -14.95
CA ARG A 19 -9.71 -14.40 -16.14
C ARG A 19 -11.18 -14.73 -15.91
N LEU A 20 -11.49 -15.97 -15.51
CA LEU A 20 -12.88 -16.41 -15.29
C LEU A 20 -13.59 -15.56 -14.24
N THR A 21 -12.86 -15.18 -13.17
CA THR A 21 -13.40 -14.32 -12.12
C THR A 21 -13.80 -12.94 -12.63
N LEU A 22 -12.97 -12.35 -13.49
CA LEU A 22 -13.19 -11.00 -14.02
C LEU A 22 -14.18 -11.00 -15.19
N GLU A 23 -14.17 -12.02 -16.05
CA GLU A 23 -15.18 -12.20 -17.12
C GLU A 23 -16.60 -12.34 -16.54
N VAL A 24 -16.77 -13.12 -15.45
CA VAL A 24 -18.05 -13.23 -14.72
C VAL A 24 -18.49 -11.88 -14.15
N ALA A 25 -17.54 -11.01 -13.80
CA ALA A 25 -17.83 -9.66 -13.34
C ALA A 25 -18.13 -8.65 -14.48
N GLY A 26 -18.06 -9.11 -15.76
CA GLY A 26 -18.41 -8.30 -16.93
C GLY A 26 -17.25 -7.57 -17.59
N TYR A 27 -16.00 -7.88 -17.23
CA TYR A 27 -14.81 -7.29 -17.84
C TYR A 27 -14.37 -8.07 -19.08
N GLU A 28 -13.73 -7.39 -20.04
CA GLU A 28 -13.00 -8.02 -21.13
C GLU A 28 -11.55 -8.28 -20.66
N VAL A 29 -11.11 -9.56 -20.70
CA VAL A 29 -9.81 -9.94 -20.15
C VAL A 29 -8.86 -10.39 -21.24
N VAL A 30 -7.63 -9.85 -21.22
CA VAL A 30 -6.51 -10.26 -22.03
C VAL A 30 -5.43 -10.85 -21.12
N GLU A 31 -4.82 -11.96 -21.53
CA GLU A 31 -3.81 -12.67 -20.76
C GLU A 31 -2.43 -12.52 -21.40
N ALA A 32 -1.40 -12.38 -20.57
CA ALA A 32 0.01 -12.47 -20.93
C ALA A 32 0.71 -13.42 -19.94
N LYS A 33 1.59 -14.27 -20.44
CA LYS A 33 2.31 -15.29 -19.64
C LYS A 33 3.60 -14.77 -19.01
N ASP A 34 4.06 -13.59 -19.41
CA ASP A 34 5.28 -12.95 -18.88
C ASP A 34 5.23 -11.43 -19.12
N GLY A 35 6.17 -10.72 -18.50
CA GLY A 35 6.23 -9.26 -18.60
C GLY A 35 6.51 -8.76 -20.02
N THR A 36 7.26 -9.51 -20.83
CA THR A 36 7.59 -9.12 -22.20
C THR A 36 6.36 -9.16 -23.10
N GLU A 37 5.58 -10.24 -23.01
CA GLU A 37 4.30 -10.36 -23.70
C GLU A 37 3.31 -9.31 -23.23
N GLY A 38 3.23 -9.10 -21.90
CA GLY A 38 2.37 -8.08 -21.31
C GLY A 38 2.67 -6.67 -21.82
N LEU A 39 3.94 -6.29 -21.87
CA LEU A 39 4.38 -5.02 -22.43
C LEU A 39 4.10 -4.89 -23.92
N SER A 40 4.21 -5.98 -24.67
CA SER A 40 3.88 -6.02 -26.09
C SER A 40 2.38 -5.81 -26.33
N LEU A 41 1.53 -6.48 -25.54
CA LEU A 41 0.06 -6.35 -25.62
C LEU A 41 -0.42 -4.97 -25.13
N TYR A 42 0.26 -4.39 -24.13
CA TYR A 42 -0.05 -3.06 -23.65
C TYR A 42 0.20 -1.99 -24.71
N GLY A 43 1.23 -2.16 -25.57
CA GLY A 43 1.54 -1.31 -26.73
C GLY A 43 1.59 0.20 -26.46
N ASP A 44 1.70 0.98 -27.52
CA ASP A 44 1.72 2.44 -27.44
C ASP A 44 0.32 3.06 -27.61
N GLY A 45 -0.72 2.44 -27.10
CA GLY A 45 -2.09 2.96 -27.25
C GLY A 45 -3.20 1.97 -26.89
N ALA A 46 -2.86 0.81 -26.35
CA ALA A 46 -3.88 -0.12 -25.86
C ALA A 46 -4.53 0.47 -24.60
N SER A 47 -5.84 0.69 -24.65
CA SER A 47 -6.59 1.16 -23.49
C SER A 47 -6.99 -0.02 -22.60
N PHE A 48 -6.10 -0.41 -21.69
CA PHE A 48 -6.46 -1.26 -20.57
C PHE A 48 -6.83 -0.36 -19.38
N ALA A 49 -7.98 -0.63 -18.81
CA ALA A 49 -8.46 0.10 -17.66
C ALA A 49 -7.67 -0.26 -16.39
N VAL A 50 -7.28 -1.55 -16.26
CA VAL A 50 -6.42 -2.05 -15.18
C VAL A 50 -5.47 -3.12 -15.73
N VAL A 51 -4.26 -3.17 -15.17
CA VAL A 51 -3.31 -4.27 -15.36
C VAL A 51 -3.16 -5.01 -14.03
N VAL A 52 -3.40 -6.32 -14.00
CA VAL A 52 -3.05 -7.20 -12.88
C VAL A 52 -1.71 -7.85 -13.19
N LEU A 53 -0.69 -7.61 -12.37
CA LEU A 53 0.69 -7.92 -12.68
C LEU A 53 1.33 -8.77 -11.56
N ASP A 54 1.80 -9.97 -11.91
CA ASP A 54 2.59 -10.76 -10.97
C ASP A 54 4.00 -10.19 -10.80
N GLN A 55 4.54 -10.40 -9.60
CA GLN A 55 5.90 -9.97 -9.25
C GLN A 55 6.97 -10.94 -9.76
N ARG A 56 6.72 -12.24 -9.64
CA ARG A 56 7.75 -13.22 -9.98
C ARG A 56 7.45 -13.93 -11.28
N MET A 57 8.12 -13.49 -12.31
CA MET A 57 8.00 -14.08 -13.64
C MET A 57 9.38 -14.35 -14.24
N PRO A 58 9.52 -15.36 -15.11
CA PRO A 58 10.73 -15.55 -15.90
C PRO A 58 11.01 -14.33 -16.80
N GLY A 59 12.29 -14.01 -16.96
CA GLY A 59 12.72 -12.88 -17.78
C GLY A 59 12.70 -11.56 -17.02
N ILE A 60 11.84 -10.64 -17.39
CA ILE A 60 11.65 -9.39 -16.64
C ILE A 60 10.64 -9.58 -15.51
N ASP A 61 11.01 -9.13 -14.31
CA ASP A 61 10.14 -9.23 -13.13
C ASP A 61 9.00 -8.18 -13.13
N GLY A 62 8.11 -8.30 -12.15
CA GLY A 62 6.95 -7.41 -12.05
C GLY A 62 7.32 -5.95 -11.79
N LEU A 63 8.35 -5.65 -11.00
CA LEU A 63 8.77 -4.25 -10.75
C LEU A 63 9.35 -3.61 -12.00
N GLU A 64 10.15 -4.35 -12.77
CA GLU A 64 10.67 -3.85 -14.04
C GLU A 64 9.55 -3.68 -15.08
N THR A 65 8.61 -4.63 -15.14
CA THR A 65 7.41 -4.52 -15.98
C THR A 65 6.57 -3.30 -15.59
N LEU A 66 6.32 -3.08 -14.29
CA LEU A 66 5.63 -1.89 -13.78
C LEU A 66 6.33 -0.60 -14.18
N ARG A 67 7.66 -0.53 -14.04
CA ARG A 67 8.44 0.65 -14.43
C ARG A 67 8.26 0.98 -15.91
N GLN A 68 8.29 -0.03 -16.79
CA GLN A 68 8.09 0.14 -18.22
C GLN A 68 6.65 0.52 -18.58
N LEU A 69 5.65 -0.06 -17.92
CA LEU A 69 4.24 0.35 -18.08
C LEU A 69 4.05 1.82 -17.72
N LYS A 70 4.60 2.24 -16.57
CA LYS A 70 4.52 3.63 -16.10
C LYS A 70 5.32 4.62 -16.96
N SER A 71 6.41 4.19 -17.58
CA SER A 71 7.16 5.03 -18.52
C SER A 71 6.38 5.29 -19.82
N ARG A 72 5.53 4.34 -20.26
CA ARG A 72 4.66 4.49 -21.43
C ARG A 72 3.38 5.28 -21.09
N ASN A 73 2.83 5.03 -19.93
CA ASN A 73 1.63 5.71 -19.44
C ASN A 73 1.72 5.91 -17.92
N ALA A 74 2.06 7.11 -17.47
CA ALA A 74 2.17 7.43 -16.05
C ALA A 74 0.85 7.19 -15.28
N ASN A 75 -0.29 7.27 -15.96
CA ASN A 75 -1.62 7.05 -15.39
C ASN A 75 -2.10 5.59 -15.47
N ALA A 76 -1.27 4.66 -15.96
CA ALA A 76 -1.63 3.24 -16.02
C ALA A 76 -2.07 2.75 -14.64
N SER A 77 -3.26 2.16 -14.53
CA SER A 77 -3.74 1.54 -13.29
C SER A 77 -3.18 0.13 -13.19
N VAL A 78 -2.26 -0.11 -12.25
CA VAL A 78 -1.57 -1.40 -12.10
C VAL A 78 -1.78 -1.94 -10.69
N VAL A 79 -2.36 -3.13 -10.60
CA VAL A 79 -2.52 -3.90 -9.36
C VAL A 79 -1.47 -5.00 -9.34
N MET A 80 -0.55 -4.95 -8.39
CA MET A 80 0.46 -5.99 -8.22
C MET A 80 -0.14 -7.21 -7.54
N ALA A 81 0.12 -8.41 -8.05
CA ALA A 81 -0.29 -9.68 -7.43
C ALA A 81 0.96 -10.51 -7.09
N THR A 82 1.14 -10.93 -5.83
CA THR A 82 2.33 -11.69 -5.45
C THR A 82 2.12 -12.65 -4.29
N ALA A 83 2.82 -13.77 -4.31
CA ALA A 83 2.89 -14.70 -3.17
C ALA A 83 3.83 -14.19 -2.06
N TYR A 84 4.73 -13.27 -2.38
CA TYR A 84 5.76 -12.75 -1.48
C TYR A 84 5.55 -11.25 -1.25
N ALA A 85 4.56 -10.95 -0.42
CA ALA A 85 4.32 -9.59 0.04
C ALA A 85 5.33 -9.25 1.15
N SER A 86 6.59 -8.95 0.80
CA SER A 86 7.44 -8.23 1.73
C SER A 86 7.03 -6.75 1.72
N ILE A 87 7.14 -6.11 2.87
CA ILE A 87 6.84 -4.66 3.01
C ILE A 87 7.71 -3.86 2.03
N GLU A 88 8.96 -4.26 1.85
CA GLU A 88 9.90 -3.62 0.93
C GLU A 88 9.40 -3.67 -0.52
N LEU A 89 8.95 -4.83 -0.97
CA LEU A 89 8.39 -5.00 -2.32
C LEU A 89 7.14 -4.14 -2.55
N ALA A 90 6.23 -4.12 -1.57
CA ALA A 90 5.04 -3.29 -1.65
C ALA A 90 5.40 -1.80 -1.68
N VAL A 91 6.36 -1.35 -0.85
CA VAL A 91 6.87 0.02 -0.85
C VAL A 91 7.51 0.38 -2.18
N ASP A 92 8.32 -0.50 -2.75
CA ASP A 92 8.99 -0.24 -4.04
C ASP A 92 7.98 -0.20 -5.20
N ALA A 93 6.99 -1.10 -5.21
CA ALA A 93 5.90 -1.06 -6.18
C ALA A 93 5.09 0.25 -6.08
N MET A 94 4.76 0.68 -4.86
CA MET A 94 4.02 1.95 -4.65
C MET A 94 4.85 3.17 -5.06
N LYS A 95 6.15 3.20 -4.79
CA LYS A 95 7.06 4.26 -5.27
C LYS A 95 7.16 4.31 -6.79
N LEU A 96 7.06 3.16 -7.45
CA LEU A 96 7.00 3.04 -8.91
C LEU A 96 5.62 3.39 -9.47
N GLY A 97 4.65 3.68 -8.60
CA GLY A 97 3.31 4.12 -8.98
C GLY A 97 2.30 2.99 -9.16
N ALA A 98 2.49 1.81 -8.56
CA ALA A 98 1.43 0.82 -8.50
C ALA A 98 0.18 1.42 -7.87
N THR A 99 -1.00 1.05 -8.38
CA THR A 99 -2.29 1.56 -7.90
C THR A 99 -2.75 0.80 -6.67
N ASP A 100 -2.44 -0.50 -6.62
CA ASP A 100 -2.82 -1.41 -5.53
C ASP A 100 -1.95 -2.68 -5.54
N PHE A 101 -2.18 -3.54 -4.55
CA PHE A 101 -1.39 -4.75 -4.34
C PHE A 101 -2.29 -5.87 -3.79
N VAL A 102 -2.20 -7.09 -4.32
CA VAL A 102 -2.97 -8.27 -3.87
C VAL A 102 -2.01 -9.41 -3.54
N ARG A 103 -2.22 -10.03 -2.39
CA ARG A 103 -1.42 -11.19 -1.97
C ARG A 103 -2.02 -12.49 -2.52
N LYS A 104 -1.17 -13.34 -3.11
CA LYS A 104 -1.47 -14.73 -3.45
C LYS A 104 -1.32 -15.64 -2.19
N PRO A 105 -2.17 -16.65 -1.94
CA PRO A 105 -3.37 -16.97 -2.70
C PRO A 105 -4.49 -15.95 -2.47
N MET A 106 -5.17 -15.57 -3.55
CA MET A 106 -6.28 -14.62 -3.51
C MET A 106 -7.61 -15.31 -3.80
N THR A 107 -8.67 -14.81 -3.18
CA THR A 107 -10.03 -15.25 -3.50
C THR A 107 -10.59 -14.47 -4.70
N PRO A 108 -11.60 -15.02 -5.41
CA PRO A 108 -12.29 -14.28 -6.46
C PRO A 108 -12.83 -12.91 -5.98
N GLU A 109 -13.29 -12.84 -4.75
CA GLU A 109 -13.79 -11.59 -4.15
C GLU A 109 -12.67 -10.56 -3.95
N THR A 110 -11.52 -10.98 -3.39
CA THR A 110 -10.36 -10.11 -3.20
C THR A 110 -9.88 -9.52 -4.52
N LEU A 111 -9.80 -10.34 -5.58
CA LEU A 111 -9.40 -9.90 -6.91
C LEU A 111 -10.38 -8.86 -7.48
N ARG A 112 -11.70 -9.14 -7.43
CA ARG A 112 -12.73 -8.21 -7.91
C ARG A 112 -12.67 -6.88 -7.17
N ASN A 113 -12.54 -6.91 -5.84
CA ASN A 113 -12.48 -5.71 -5.02
C ASN A 113 -11.26 -4.84 -5.39
N ALA A 114 -10.08 -5.46 -5.56
CA ALA A 114 -8.87 -4.75 -5.95
C ALA A 114 -9.00 -4.10 -7.34
N VAL A 115 -9.55 -4.83 -8.32
CA VAL A 115 -9.78 -4.29 -9.67
C VAL A 115 -10.81 -3.16 -9.64
N THR A 116 -11.92 -3.31 -8.93
CA THR A 116 -12.94 -2.27 -8.79
C THR A 116 -12.39 -1.01 -8.11
N ALA A 117 -11.58 -1.18 -7.07
CA ALA A 117 -10.92 -0.05 -6.40
C ALA A 117 -9.93 0.66 -7.34
N ALA A 118 -9.19 -0.10 -8.14
CA ALA A 118 -8.25 0.44 -9.12
C ALA A 118 -8.94 1.22 -10.22
N LEU A 119 -10.10 0.76 -10.70
CA LEU A 119 -10.94 1.45 -11.67
C LEU A 119 -11.50 2.77 -11.10
N SER A 120 -11.95 2.75 -9.85
CA SER A 120 -12.48 3.94 -9.18
C SER A 120 -11.41 5.02 -9.00
N LYS A 121 -10.16 4.62 -8.71
CA LYS A 121 -9.01 5.55 -8.62
C LYS A 121 -8.63 6.12 -9.99
N ALA A 122 -8.77 5.36 -11.06
CA ALA A 122 -8.48 5.81 -12.42
C ALA A 122 -9.50 6.83 -12.96
N SER A 123 -10.75 6.76 -12.50
CA SER A 123 -11.83 7.68 -12.91
C SER A 123 -11.85 9.00 -12.11
N VAL A 124 -11.18 9.04 -10.96
CA VAL A 124 -10.98 10.27 -10.20
C VAL A 124 -9.65 10.88 -10.64
N GLN A 125 -9.70 11.83 -11.58
CA GLN A 125 -8.58 12.78 -11.73
C GLN A 125 -8.32 13.36 -10.33
N PRO A 126 -7.03 13.50 -9.91
CA PRO A 126 -6.75 14.15 -8.64
C PRO A 126 -7.35 15.56 -8.71
N ALA A 127 -8.48 15.75 -8.04
CA ALA A 127 -8.96 17.08 -7.74
C ALA A 127 -7.81 17.80 -7.06
N SER A 128 -7.41 18.93 -7.60
CA SER A 128 -6.41 19.81 -7.00
C SER A 128 -6.75 19.95 -5.51
N PRO A 129 -5.79 19.75 -4.60
CA PRO A 129 -6.08 19.80 -3.17
C PRO A 129 -6.71 21.15 -2.84
N THR A 130 -7.91 21.10 -2.33
CA THR A 130 -8.54 22.27 -1.71
C THR A 130 -7.63 22.73 -0.57
N PRO A 131 -7.23 24.00 -0.48
CA PRO A 131 -6.36 24.46 0.60
C PRO A 131 -7.09 24.27 1.93
N GLY A 132 -6.63 23.34 2.76
CA GLY A 132 -7.15 23.20 4.11
C GLY A 132 -7.08 21.81 4.75
N GLN A 133 -6.69 20.74 4.06
CA GLN A 133 -6.55 19.44 4.72
C GLN A 133 -5.48 18.56 4.05
N PRO A 134 -4.30 18.38 4.65
CA PRO A 134 -3.48 17.21 4.43
C PRO A 134 -3.76 16.17 5.51
N LEU A 135 -4.92 15.53 5.52
CA LEU A 135 -5.09 14.28 6.25
C LEU A 135 -4.29 13.22 5.48
N ILE A 136 -3.19 12.77 6.04
CA ILE A 136 -2.46 11.63 5.49
C ILE A 136 -3.40 10.42 5.65
N GLN A 137 -3.95 9.99 4.54
CA GLN A 137 -4.85 8.85 4.47
C GLN A 137 -4.07 7.62 4.02
N THR A 138 -4.15 6.55 4.78
CA THR A 138 -3.65 5.23 4.38
C THR A 138 -4.83 4.29 4.25
N VAL A 139 -4.98 3.66 3.10
CA VAL A 139 -6.00 2.64 2.88
C VAL A 139 -5.32 1.29 2.89
N THR A 140 -5.77 0.39 3.77
CA THR A 140 -5.30 -0.99 3.80
C THR A 140 -6.00 -1.80 2.69
N MET A 141 -5.37 -2.85 2.23
CA MET A 141 -5.84 -3.64 1.09
C MET A 141 -7.13 -4.42 1.36
N ASN A 142 -7.47 -4.66 2.62
CA ASN A 142 -8.75 -5.24 3.04
C ASN A 142 -9.81 -4.16 3.34
N GLY A 143 -9.60 -2.93 2.85
CA GLY A 143 -10.60 -1.87 2.80
C GLY A 143 -10.71 -1.01 4.07
N PHE A 144 -9.81 -1.15 5.05
CA PHE A 144 -9.75 -0.20 6.16
C PHE A 144 -9.07 1.09 5.71
N THR A 145 -9.60 2.22 6.14
CA THR A 145 -8.98 3.52 5.97
C THR A 145 -8.44 4.02 7.29
N ILE A 146 -7.18 4.42 7.32
CA ILE A 146 -6.50 4.99 8.49
C ILE A 146 -6.28 6.48 8.21
N LEU A 147 -6.81 7.32 9.09
CA LEU A 147 -6.61 8.77 9.06
C LEU A 147 -5.79 9.18 10.28
N ASP A 148 -4.86 10.10 10.08
CA ASP A 148 -4.19 10.73 11.21
C ASP A 148 -5.17 11.66 11.92
N ASP A 149 -5.19 11.60 13.26
CA ASP A 149 -5.98 12.54 14.05
C ASP A 149 -5.15 13.81 14.31
N GLU A 150 -5.65 14.96 13.85
CA GLU A 150 -5.01 16.26 14.09
C GLU A 150 -5.00 16.65 15.57
N GLU A 151 -5.87 16.08 16.39
CA GLU A 151 -5.87 16.29 17.84
C GLU A 151 -4.76 15.53 18.59
N THR A 152 -3.94 14.76 17.89
CA THR A 152 -2.78 14.05 18.47
C THR A 152 -1.84 15.00 19.25
N ALA A 153 -1.82 16.28 18.91
CA ALA A 153 -1.05 17.30 19.65
C ALA A 153 -1.44 17.45 21.13
N ARG A 154 -2.62 16.94 21.54
CA ARG A 154 -3.09 16.96 22.94
C ARG A 154 -2.76 15.68 23.71
N LEU A 155 -2.17 14.68 23.03
CA LEU A 155 -1.78 13.42 23.66
C LEU A 155 -0.36 13.52 24.24
N GLU A 156 -0.01 12.53 25.07
CA GLU A 156 1.38 12.35 25.50
C GLU A 156 2.28 12.13 24.29
N ALA A 157 3.53 12.62 24.35
CA ALA A 157 4.48 12.58 23.23
C ALA A 157 4.70 11.16 22.65
N ARG A 158 4.45 10.11 23.46
CA ARG A 158 4.57 8.71 23.04
C ARG A 158 3.28 8.09 22.51
N GLN A 159 2.21 8.85 22.39
CA GLN A 159 0.91 8.36 21.95
C GLN A 159 0.55 8.91 20.58
N ARG A 160 -0.06 8.08 19.75
CA ARG A 160 -0.62 8.45 18.44
C ARG A 160 -2.04 7.94 18.36
N ARG A 161 -2.96 8.81 18.02
CA ARG A 161 -4.35 8.44 17.74
C ARG A 161 -4.56 8.40 16.23
N PHE A 162 -5.24 7.36 15.80
CA PHE A 162 -5.66 7.19 14.42
C PHE A 162 -7.17 6.95 14.39
N ILE A 163 -7.82 7.49 13.39
CA ILE A 163 -9.20 7.18 13.07
C ILE A 163 -9.19 6.06 12.04
N VAL A 164 -9.81 4.94 12.36
CA VAL A 164 -9.94 3.78 11.49
C VAL A 164 -11.38 3.69 11.01
N ILE A 165 -11.57 3.72 9.69
CA ILE A 165 -12.85 3.45 9.05
C ILE A 165 -12.79 2.02 8.50
N SER A 166 -13.67 1.17 9.00
CA SER A 166 -13.80 -0.22 8.57
C SER A 166 -14.48 -0.30 7.18
N PRO A 167 -14.34 -1.41 6.44
CA PRO A 167 -14.97 -1.60 5.12
C PRO A 167 -16.49 -1.43 5.12
N ASP A 168 -17.13 -1.66 6.26
CA ASP A 168 -18.58 -1.46 6.48
C ASP A 168 -18.94 -0.01 6.87
N GLY A 169 -17.97 0.93 6.80
CA GLY A 169 -18.15 2.34 7.09
C GLY A 169 -18.12 2.71 8.58
N ARG A 170 -17.93 1.75 9.50
CA ARG A 170 -17.84 2.06 10.93
C ARG A 170 -16.52 2.74 11.26
N GLN A 171 -16.60 3.84 11.98
CA GLN A 171 -15.44 4.60 12.46
C GLN A 171 -15.06 4.17 13.89
N SER A 172 -13.76 4.06 14.15
CA SER A 172 -13.20 3.70 15.45
C SER A 172 -11.90 4.45 15.68
N ASP A 173 -11.72 4.99 16.87
CA ASP A 173 -10.45 5.57 17.28
C ASP A 173 -9.53 4.47 17.80
N VAL A 174 -8.27 4.48 17.35
CA VAL A 174 -7.24 3.54 17.81
C VAL A 174 -6.05 4.33 18.32
N LEU A 175 -5.64 4.01 19.55
CA LEU A 175 -4.47 4.60 20.19
C LEU A 175 -3.27 3.68 20.02
N ILE A 176 -2.13 4.24 19.59
CA ILE A 176 -0.86 3.54 19.54
C ILE A 176 0.12 4.18 20.50
N GLU A 177 0.64 3.38 21.41
CA GLU A 177 1.67 3.81 22.35
C GLU A 177 3.05 3.32 21.90
N ILE A 178 4.01 4.23 21.89
CA ILE A 178 5.42 3.93 21.56
C ILE A 178 6.11 3.58 22.89
N SER A 179 6.63 2.37 22.97
CA SER A 179 7.33 1.92 24.18
C SER A 179 8.65 2.67 24.39
N ILE A 180 9.07 2.78 25.64
CA ILE A 180 10.38 3.36 25.98
C ILE A 180 11.51 2.48 25.44
N GLU A 181 11.28 1.18 25.40
CA GLU A 181 12.21 0.17 24.89
C GLU A 181 12.47 0.39 23.41
N ALA A 182 11.44 0.64 22.60
CA ALA A 182 11.57 0.95 21.17
C ALA A 182 12.39 2.22 20.93
N ILE A 183 12.11 3.29 21.68
CA ILE A 183 12.86 4.55 21.61
C ILE A 183 14.33 4.32 22.00
N GLY A 184 14.57 3.62 23.10
CA GLY A 184 15.91 3.28 23.55
C GLY A 184 16.66 2.38 22.58
N TYR A 185 16.00 1.46 21.92
CA TYR A 185 16.57 0.62 20.88
C TYR A 185 17.08 1.44 19.69
N VAL A 186 16.25 2.32 19.14
CA VAL A 186 16.65 3.21 18.04
C VAL A 186 17.83 4.10 18.45
N GLN A 187 17.81 4.66 19.65
CA GLN A 187 18.90 5.51 20.15
C GLN A 187 20.23 4.72 20.23
N ARG A 188 20.19 3.49 20.75
CA ARG A 188 21.40 2.65 20.82
C ARG A 188 21.94 2.28 19.45
N MET A 189 21.06 1.94 18.50
CA MET A 189 21.47 1.45 17.18
C MET A 189 21.92 2.56 16.23
N THR A 190 21.36 3.77 16.38
CA THR A 190 21.66 4.88 15.46
C THR A 190 22.61 5.92 16.06
N GLY A 191 22.83 5.91 17.37
CA GLY A 191 23.53 6.96 18.11
C GLY A 191 22.75 8.29 18.14
N ARG A 192 21.50 8.34 17.63
CA ARG A 192 20.68 9.55 17.52
C ARG A 192 19.49 9.48 18.46
N ARG A 193 19.20 10.59 19.12
CA ARG A 193 18.01 10.73 19.94
C ARG A 193 16.86 11.25 19.07
N LEU A 194 16.02 10.33 18.54
CA LEU A 194 14.74 10.72 17.96
C LEU A 194 13.75 10.94 19.10
N THR A 195 13.28 12.17 19.25
CA THR A 195 12.27 12.52 20.24
C THR A 195 10.98 11.80 19.98
N ALA A 196 10.21 11.50 21.02
CA ALA A 196 9.01 10.68 20.90
C ALA A 196 7.91 11.32 20.04
N ASP A 197 7.94 12.63 19.84
CA ASP A 197 7.05 13.41 18.97
C ASP A 197 7.46 13.42 17.48
N SER A 198 8.62 12.87 17.14
CA SER A 198 9.09 12.81 15.76
C SER A 198 8.09 12.11 14.83
N SER A 199 7.92 12.66 13.62
CA SER A 199 7.12 12.06 12.53
C SER A 199 7.57 10.64 12.14
N PHE A 200 8.82 10.27 12.44
CA PHE A 200 9.28 8.88 12.35
C PHE A 200 8.37 7.93 13.11
N TRP A 201 8.08 8.24 14.37
CA TRP A 201 7.25 7.39 15.22
C TRP A 201 5.79 7.33 14.76
N THR A 202 5.26 8.42 14.18
CA THR A 202 3.93 8.42 13.57
C THR A 202 3.89 7.48 12.36
N SER A 203 4.93 7.46 11.54
CA SER A 203 5.05 6.54 10.42
C SER A 203 5.10 5.08 10.88
N GLN A 204 5.89 4.77 11.92
CA GLN A 204 5.99 3.42 12.47
C GLN A 204 4.68 2.95 13.13
N ALA A 205 4.02 3.84 13.87
CA ALA A 205 2.73 3.55 14.48
C ALA A 205 1.64 3.25 13.43
N ARG A 206 1.60 4.04 12.36
CA ARG A 206 0.66 3.81 11.24
C ARG A 206 0.93 2.47 10.56
N ARG A 207 2.20 2.10 10.37
CA ARG A 207 2.57 0.80 9.79
C ARG A 207 2.09 -0.34 10.69
N LEU A 208 2.39 -0.29 11.99
CA LEU A 208 1.92 -1.30 12.96
C LEU A 208 0.40 -1.48 12.90
N LEU A 209 -0.35 -0.37 12.82
CA LEU A 209 -1.80 -0.41 12.71
C LEU A 209 -2.26 -1.01 11.38
N SER A 210 -1.62 -0.63 10.28
CA SER A 210 -1.91 -1.20 8.95
C SER A 210 -1.69 -2.69 8.91
N ASP A 211 -0.57 -3.17 9.46
CA ASP A 211 -0.23 -4.59 9.53
C ASP A 211 -1.23 -5.37 10.41
N PHE A 212 -1.64 -4.79 11.54
CA PHE A 212 -2.66 -5.39 12.40
C PHE A 212 -4.00 -5.53 11.67
N LEU A 213 -4.50 -4.43 11.08
CA LEU A 213 -5.77 -4.41 10.36
C LEU A 213 -5.75 -5.37 9.16
N TRP A 214 -4.60 -5.47 8.50
CA TRP A 214 -4.39 -6.38 7.39
C TRP A 214 -4.46 -7.85 7.82
N ASN A 215 -3.72 -8.21 8.88
CA ASN A 215 -3.59 -9.60 9.31
C ASN A 215 -4.84 -10.10 10.04
N GLU A 216 -5.46 -9.26 10.87
CA GLU A 216 -6.59 -9.64 11.71
C GLU A 216 -7.96 -9.37 11.04
N GLY A 217 -8.03 -8.51 10.03
CA GLY A 217 -9.27 -8.14 9.35
C GLY A 217 -10.29 -7.43 10.24
N LYS A 218 -9.84 -6.89 11.38
CA LYS A 218 -10.71 -6.21 12.37
C LYS A 218 -9.94 -5.16 13.16
N VAL A 219 -10.64 -4.20 13.72
CA VAL A 219 -10.07 -3.19 14.63
C VAL A 219 -9.58 -3.87 15.92
N PRO A 220 -8.44 -3.43 16.52
CA PRO A 220 -7.95 -3.97 17.79
C PRO A 220 -9.06 -4.00 18.85
N PRO A 221 -9.26 -5.13 19.58
CA PRO A 221 -10.38 -5.30 20.51
C PRO A 221 -10.45 -4.23 21.60
N ILE A 222 -9.29 -3.81 22.12
CA ILE A 222 -9.17 -2.76 23.13
C ILE A 222 -8.89 -1.38 22.54
N ARG A 223 -8.95 -1.24 21.21
CA ARG A 223 -8.64 -0.01 20.47
C ARG A 223 -7.27 0.59 20.82
N ARG A 224 -6.32 -0.25 21.20
CA ARG A 224 -4.97 0.13 21.57
C ARG A 224 -3.97 -0.90 21.07
N LEU A 225 -2.82 -0.41 20.58
CA LEU A 225 -1.65 -1.23 20.27
C LEU A 225 -0.42 -0.59 20.93
N ILE A 226 0.62 -1.39 21.11
CA ILE A 226 1.91 -0.93 21.63
C ILE A 226 2.99 -1.22 20.60
N LEU A 227 3.75 -0.21 20.20
CA LEU A 227 4.91 -0.33 19.35
C LEU A 227 6.12 -0.68 20.25
N GLU A 228 6.37 -1.96 20.43
CA GLU A 228 7.45 -2.46 21.30
C GLU A 228 8.76 -2.67 20.51
N ASN A 229 8.65 -3.16 19.29
CA ASN A 229 9.78 -3.54 18.45
C ASN A 229 9.72 -2.84 17.09
N LEU A 230 10.90 -2.54 16.57
CA LEU A 230 11.06 -2.08 15.19
C LEU A 230 11.70 -3.20 14.36
N ASP A 231 11.35 -3.23 13.09
CA ASP A 231 12.04 -4.05 12.11
C ASP A 231 13.51 -3.58 12.00
N PRO A 232 14.50 -4.49 11.96
CA PRO A 232 15.89 -4.12 11.73
C PRO A 232 16.10 -3.25 10.49
N GLY A 233 15.26 -3.40 9.45
CA GLY A 233 15.27 -2.56 8.24
C GLY A 233 14.91 -1.10 8.50
N ASP A 234 14.24 -0.78 9.60
CA ASP A 234 13.87 0.61 9.95
C ASP A 234 15.03 1.40 10.56
N ILE A 235 16.06 0.72 11.07
CA ILE A 235 17.20 1.37 11.72
C ILE A 235 17.96 2.29 10.76
N PRO A 236 18.30 1.90 9.52
CA PRO A 236 18.88 2.81 8.53
C PRO A 236 17.99 4.02 8.20
N VAL A 237 16.66 3.83 8.21
CA VAL A 237 15.69 4.89 7.98
C VAL A 237 15.71 5.86 9.15
N ALA A 238 15.65 5.37 10.40
CA ALA A 238 15.74 6.17 11.62
C ALA A 238 17.05 6.99 11.67
N ALA A 239 18.17 6.37 11.27
CA ALA A 239 19.48 7.02 11.26
C ALA A 239 19.56 8.21 10.28
N ARG A 240 18.78 8.18 9.19
CA ARG A 240 18.72 9.23 8.15
C ARG A 240 17.54 10.18 8.33
N TRP A 241 16.66 9.95 9.29
CA TRP A 241 15.46 10.75 9.47
C TRP A 241 15.82 12.20 9.76
N ARG A 242 15.28 13.14 8.98
CA ARG A 242 15.48 14.57 9.23
C ARG A 242 14.56 14.98 10.37
N VAL A 243 15.14 15.52 11.43
CA VAL A 243 14.37 16.19 12.48
C VAL A 243 13.95 17.54 11.91
N GLU A 244 12.66 17.74 11.66
CA GLU A 244 12.12 19.04 11.27
C GLU A 244 12.37 20.02 12.44
N GLY A 245 13.15 21.11 12.19
CA GLY A 245 13.29 22.20 13.14
C GLY A 245 14.69 22.53 13.64
N VAL A 246 15.75 21.88 13.16
CA VAL A 246 17.13 22.37 13.44
C VAL A 246 17.68 23.08 12.22
N THR A 247 17.39 24.36 12.11
CA THR A 247 18.19 25.30 11.29
C THR A 247 19.57 25.37 11.92
N THR A 248 20.54 24.72 11.33
CA THR A 248 21.96 24.97 11.63
C THR A 248 22.28 26.40 11.18
N ASN A 249 22.56 27.25 12.15
CA ASN A 249 23.20 28.51 11.95
C ASN A 249 24.68 28.29 11.65
#